data_0ff566ead9f3404fbbe21101c9839e5b
#
_entry.id   0ff566ead9f3404fbbe21101c9839e5b
#
_cell.length_a   1.000
_cell.length_b   1.000
_cell.length_c   1.000
_cell.angle_alpha   90.00
_cell.angle_beta   90.00
_cell.angle_gamma   90.00
#
_symmetry.space_group_name_H-M   'P 1'
#
loop_
_entity.id
_entity.type
_entity.pdbx_description
1 polymer ?
#
loop_
_entity_poly.entity_id
_entity_poly.type
_entity_poly.pdbx_seq_one_letter_code
_entity_poly.pdbx_strand_id
1 'polypeptide(L)'
;MKKLTYGMVGGGPGSFIGDAHRKAINIDGKATMVAGCFSRSIDKCRETGAQLGVAEDRCYVSFEQMAKAEAERPDGIDFVVVVTPNVSHYPVCKAFLEAGIHVSCDKPLCLTVEQAEELEQLAEKKNLLFMVTYTYMGHVTAKHIKRFIAEGKLGKIRTVMAEYPQGWLAYEGEWGGKQGAWRCDPKQSGGVNCLGDLGTHVENAVATMTGLKVKRVLAKMDVVVPGRVLDDNDVVLVEYEGGATGCYWTSQFAIGHKNDLRVRIYGEKGSILWEQENCEKVTMIEYDGTEVVRYRGAPGIEPGAAAYGRLPSGHTEGWLESMGNLYRSFAECVEAKKNGVFTPDMIDFPTVHDGAEGVKFVHACLKSNEAGNVWVEL
;
A
#
# COMPACT_ATOMS: atom_id res chain seq x y z
N MET A 1 20.77 10.84 17.08
CA MET A 1 20.12 11.68 16.07
C MET A 1 18.76 12.13 16.57
N LYS A 2 18.28 13.33 16.22
CA LYS A 2 16.94 13.81 16.58
C LYS A 2 15.93 12.99 15.77
N LYS A 3 14.91 12.41 16.43
CA LYS A 3 13.85 11.68 15.75
C LYS A 3 13.12 12.61 14.77
N LEU A 4 12.65 12.07 13.66
CA LEU A 4 11.72 12.78 12.78
C LEU A 4 10.41 13.05 13.52
N THR A 5 9.68 14.06 13.05
CA THR A 5 8.35 14.40 13.55
C THR A 5 7.30 14.16 12.47
N TYR A 6 6.12 13.66 12.86
CA TYR A 6 5.04 13.49 11.91
C TYR A 6 3.71 14.00 12.45
N GLY A 7 2.83 14.33 11.52
CA GLY A 7 1.44 14.61 11.79
C GLY A 7 0.53 13.56 11.19
N MET A 8 -0.71 13.44 11.68
CA MET A 8 -1.69 12.49 11.18
C MET A 8 -3.00 13.18 10.81
N VAL A 9 -3.52 12.88 9.62
CA VAL A 9 -4.86 13.31 9.18
C VAL A 9 -5.77 12.09 9.13
N GLY A 10 -6.86 12.11 9.88
CA GLY A 10 -7.68 10.92 10.15
C GLY A 10 -7.18 10.15 11.38
N GLY A 11 -7.50 8.88 11.46
CA GLY A 11 -6.99 8.01 12.53
C GLY A 11 -7.52 8.30 13.95
N GLY A 12 -8.67 8.95 14.05
CA GLY A 12 -9.35 9.21 15.32
C GLY A 12 -9.85 7.94 16.02
N PRO A 13 -10.55 8.06 17.17
CA PRO A 13 -10.98 6.93 17.99
C PRO A 13 -11.75 5.86 17.20
N GLY A 14 -11.38 4.60 17.38
CA GLY A 14 -11.97 3.45 16.68
C GLY A 14 -11.49 3.25 15.24
N SER A 15 -10.50 4.02 14.77
CA SER A 15 -9.85 3.77 13.49
C SER A 15 -8.82 2.66 13.63
N PHE A 16 -9.12 1.48 13.07
CA PHE A 16 -8.19 0.36 13.01
C PHE A 16 -6.89 0.76 12.29
N ILE A 17 -7.01 1.35 11.10
CA ILE A 17 -5.84 1.64 10.27
C ILE A 17 -4.96 2.75 10.88
N GLY A 18 -5.55 3.79 11.47
CA GLY A 18 -4.78 4.83 12.14
C GLY A 18 -3.96 4.32 13.32
N ASP A 19 -4.51 3.37 14.09
CA ASP A 19 -3.80 2.71 15.20
C ASP A 19 -2.65 1.84 14.66
N ALA A 20 -2.90 1.09 13.59
CA ALA A 20 -1.90 0.26 12.93
C ALA A 20 -0.70 1.10 12.42
N HIS A 21 -0.94 2.23 11.75
CA HIS A 21 0.12 3.14 11.31
C HIS A 21 0.95 3.66 12.47
N ARG A 22 0.31 4.14 13.55
CA ARG A 22 1.03 4.61 14.75
C ARG A 22 1.90 3.52 15.37
N LYS A 23 1.40 2.30 15.49
CA LYS A 23 2.16 1.14 15.99
C LYS A 23 3.35 0.83 15.08
N ALA A 24 3.13 0.75 13.77
CA ALA A 24 4.17 0.45 12.78
C ALA A 24 5.29 1.50 12.77
N ILE A 25 4.96 2.80 12.83
CA ILE A 25 5.95 3.88 12.90
C ILE A 25 6.77 3.80 14.19
N ASN A 26 6.14 3.39 15.28
CA ASN A 26 6.80 3.30 16.60
C ASN A 26 7.70 2.07 16.76
N ILE A 27 7.57 1.03 15.93
CA ILE A 27 8.37 -0.20 16.05
C ILE A 27 9.86 0.11 16.07
N ASP A 28 10.36 0.92 15.15
CA ASP A 28 11.78 1.28 15.06
C ASP A 28 12.11 2.62 15.75
N GLY A 29 11.12 3.31 16.31
CA GLY A 29 11.31 4.55 17.07
C GLY A 29 11.94 5.70 16.28
N LYS A 30 11.86 5.70 14.95
CA LYS A 30 12.49 6.70 14.06
C LYS A 30 11.72 8.03 14.01
N ALA A 31 10.43 8.03 14.27
CA ALA A 31 9.59 9.22 14.23
C ALA A 31 8.64 9.32 15.43
N THR A 32 8.23 10.55 15.76
CA THR A 32 7.30 10.85 16.85
C THR A 32 6.12 11.66 16.31
N MET A 33 4.89 11.28 16.65
CA MET A 33 3.70 12.05 16.31
C MET A 33 3.64 13.32 17.18
N VAL A 34 3.48 14.46 16.53
CA VAL A 34 3.46 15.76 17.21
C VAL A 34 2.26 16.63 16.83
N ALA A 35 1.55 16.29 15.75
CA ALA A 35 0.43 17.07 15.26
C ALA A 35 -0.70 16.16 14.75
N GLY A 36 -1.94 16.65 14.73
CA GLY A 36 -3.04 15.85 14.22
C GLY A 36 -4.29 16.63 13.82
N CYS A 37 -4.94 16.11 12.77
CA CYS A 37 -6.29 16.50 12.35
C CYS A 37 -7.18 15.26 12.43
N PHE A 38 -7.59 14.87 13.66
CA PHE A 38 -8.27 13.61 13.94
C PHE A 38 -9.79 13.69 13.76
N SER A 39 -10.34 14.90 13.80
CA SER A 39 -11.79 15.18 13.70
C SER A 39 -12.03 16.59 13.19
N ARG A 40 -13.18 16.79 12.51
CA ARG A 40 -13.69 18.13 12.16
C ARG A 40 -14.25 18.90 13.36
N SER A 41 -14.48 18.26 14.51
CA SER A 41 -14.82 18.89 15.78
C SER A 41 -13.53 19.15 16.56
N ILE A 42 -13.30 20.41 16.97
CA ILE A 42 -12.09 20.79 17.72
C ILE A 42 -12.00 20.05 19.05
N ASP A 43 -13.11 19.92 19.77
CA ASP A 43 -13.15 19.24 21.07
C ASP A 43 -12.75 17.77 20.94
N LYS A 44 -13.34 17.06 19.96
CA LYS A 44 -12.97 15.66 19.66
C LYS A 44 -11.53 15.53 19.16
N CYS A 45 -11.04 16.50 18.40
CA CYS A 45 -9.67 16.49 17.92
C CYS A 45 -8.68 16.65 19.09
N ARG A 46 -8.94 17.59 20.01
CA ARG A 46 -8.13 17.83 21.22
C ARG A 46 -8.20 16.64 22.18
N GLU A 47 -9.39 16.09 22.42
CA GLU A 47 -9.55 14.89 23.23
C GLU A 47 -8.71 13.73 22.69
N THR A 48 -8.78 13.49 21.37
CA THR A 48 -7.96 12.48 20.71
C THR A 48 -6.46 12.80 20.81
N GLY A 49 -6.10 14.05 20.60
CA GLY A 49 -4.73 14.53 20.71
C GLY A 49 -4.16 14.29 22.11
N ALA A 50 -4.90 14.62 23.14
CA ALA A 50 -4.51 14.39 24.54
C ALA A 50 -4.27 12.90 24.82
N GLN A 51 -5.14 12.00 24.33
CA GLN A 51 -4.97 10.54 24.44
C GLN A 51 -3.72 10.03 23.72
N LEU A 52 -3.31 10.69 22.64
CA LEU A 52 -2.19 10.32 21.81
C LEU A 52 -0.90 11.10 22.11
N GLY A 53 -0.91 11.97 23.12
CA GLY A 53 0.25 12.77 23.52
C GLY A 53 0.57 13.94 22.59
N VAL A 54 -0.41 14.41 21.79
CA VAL A 54 -0.28 15.59 20.91
C VAL A 54 -0.68 16.85 21.69
N ALA A 55 0.16 17.89 21.63
CA ALA A 55 -0.11 19.16 22.27
C ALA A 55 -1.39 19.83 21.70
N GLU A 56 -2.12 20.54 22.54
CA GLU A 56 -3.41 21.12 22.18
C GLU A 56 -3.31 22.12 21.02
N ASP A 57 -2.25 22.92 20.97
CA ASP A 57 -1.95 23.89 19.91
C ASP A 57 -1.58 23.25 18.57
N ARG A 58 -1.38 21.94 18.55
CA ARG A 58 -1.10 21.12 17.35
C ARG A 58 -2.24 20.16 16.98
N CYS A 59 -3.44 20.40 17.54
CA CYS A 59 -4.69 19.73 17.18
C CYS A 59 -5.48 20.63 16.24
N TYR A 60 -5.66 20.21 15.00
CA TYR A 60 -6.26 21.01 13.92
C TYR A 60 -7.63 20.46 13.50
N VAL A 61 -8.55 21.36 13.08
CA VAL A 61 -9.90 21.00 12.60
C VAL A 61 -9.96 20.80 11.09
N SER A 62 -8.98 21.31 10.36
CA SER A 62 -8.86 21.10 8.93
C SER A 62 -7.39 20.76 8.55
N PHE A 63 -7.25 19.94 7.52
CA PHE A 63 -5.93 19.54 7.03
C PHE A 63 -5.19 20.71 6.36
N GLU A 64 -5.90 21.67 5.74
CA GLU A 64 -5.33 22.85 5.15
C GLU A 64 -4.69 23.74 6.24
N GLN A 65 -5.42 23.93 7.35
CA GLN A 65 -4.88 24.67 8.48
C GLN A 65 -3.64 23.99 9.05
N MET A 66 -3.69 22.67 9.20
CA MET A 66 -2.55 21.87 9.67
C MET A 66 -1.36 21.99 8.74
N ALA A 67 -1.55 21.81 7.42
CA ALA A 67 -0.48 21.88 6.43
C ALA A 67 0.22 23.25 6.47
N LYS A 68 -0.55 24.34 6.48
CA LYS A 68 -0.02 25.71 6.57
C LYS A 68 0.73 25.95 7.88
N ALA A 69 0.08 25.65 9.01
CA ALA A 69 0.67 25.94 10.32
C ALA A 69 1.97 25.14 10.55
N GLU A 70 1.97 23.84 10.20
CA GLU A 70 3.15 22.99 10.38
C GLU A 70 4.31 23.36 9.44
N ALA A 71 4.03 23.88 8.23
CA ALA A 71 5.07 24.38 7.32
C ALA A 71 5.72 25.70 7.82
N GLU A 72 5.00 26.51 8.57
CA GLU A 72 5.48 27.80 9.11
C GLU A 72 6.22 27.64 10.46
N ARG A 73 6.07 26.50 11.14
CA ARG A 73 6.71 26.25 12.44
C ARG A 73 8.20 25.89 12.31
N PRO A 74 9.07 26.42 13.15
CA PRO A 74 10.48 26.02 13.17
C PRO A 74 10.68 24.56 13.65
N ASP A 75 9.70 23.99 14.37
CA ASP A 75 9.63 22.61 14.86
C ASP A 75 8.54 21.81 14.15
N GLY A 76 8.16 22.21 12.94
CA GLY A 76 7.11 21.59 12.14
C GLY A 76 7.36 20.10 11.83
N ILE A 77 6.37 19.47 11.25
CA ILE A 77 6.44 18.04 10.90
C ILE A 77 7.34 17.80 9.68
N ASP A 78 8.07 16.69 9.71
CA ASP A 78 8.87 16.23 8.58
C ASP A 78 8.00 15.56 7.52
N PHE A 79 6.94 14.86 7.95
CA PHE A 79 5.99 14.22 7.04
C PHE A 79 4.58 14.12 7.66
N VAL A 80 3.59 13.96 6.80
CA VAL A 80 2.20 13.67 7.20
C VAL A 80 1.83 12.23 6.89
N VAL A 81 0.98 11.63 7.74
CA VAL A 81 0.36 10.31 7.54
C VAL A 81 -1.14 10.54 7.28
N VAL A 82 -1.60 10.12 6.10
CA VAL A 82 -3.00 10.29 5.64
C VAL A 82 -3.71 8.96 5.73
N VAL A 83 -4.71 8.86 6.61
CA VAL A 83 -5.50 7.64 6.89
C VAL A 83 -7.00 7.96 6.94
N THR A 84 -7.43 8.75 6.00
CA THR A 84 -8.83 9.15 5.79
C THR A 84 -9.55 8.19 4.83
N PRO A 85 -10.87 8.29 4.61
CA PRO A 85 -11.53 7.63 3.48
C PRO A 85 -10.96 8.06 2.13
N ASN A 86 -11.00 7.17 1.13
CA ASN A 86 -10.37 7.35 -0.20
C ASN A 86 -10.64 8.70 -0.86
N VAL A 87 -11.90 9.17 -0.80
CA VAL A 87 -12.33 10.45 -1.37
C VAL A 87 -11.53 11.66 -0.85
N SER A 88 -10.93 11.53 0.33
CA SER A 88 -10.18 12.62 0.98
C SER A 88 -8.68 12.54 0.72
N HIS A 89 -8.14 11.44 0.18
CA HIS A 89 -6.69 11.28 0.00
C HIS A 89 -6.10 12.38 -0.86
N TYR A 90 -6.66 12.60 -2.05
CA TYR A 90 -6.16 13.60 -2.99
C TYR A 90 -6.09 15.02 -2.40
N PRO A 91 -7.20 15.64 -1.91
CA PRO A 91 -7.12 17.02 -1.39
C PRO A 91 -6.19 17.15 -0.18
N VAL A 92 -6.12 16.13 0.69
CA VAL A 92 -5.21 16.13 1.83
C VAL A 92 -3.76 16.06 1.37
N CYS A 93 -3.41 15.08 0.55
CA CYS A 93 -2.04 14.91 0.06
C CYS A 93 -1.55 16.15 -0.71
N LYS A 94 -2.40 16.71 -1.58
CA LYS A 94 -2.10 17.93 -2.33
C LYS A 94 -1.74 19.11 -1.41
N ALA A 95 -2.55 19.35 -0.37
CA ALA A 95 -2.30 20.45 0.56
C ALA A 95 -0.93 20.34 1.27
N PHE A 96 -0.54 19.13 1.70
CA PHE A 96 0.76 18.92 2.35
C PHE A 96 1.93 19.00 1.36
N LEU A 97 1.78 18.48 0.14
CA LEU A 97 2.80 18.66 -0.91
C LEU A 97 2.99 20.14 -1.27
N GLU A 98 1.91 20.90 -1.43
CA GLU A 98 1.98 22.34 -1.69
C GLU A 98 2.70 23.08 -0.56
N ALA A 99 2.49 22.67 0.68
CA ALA A 99 3.15 23.18 1.87
C ALA A 99 4.62 22.74 2.03
N GLY A 100 5.13 21.85 1.17
CA GLY A 100 6.52 21.38 1.22
C GLY A 100 6.78 20.26 2.22
N ILE A 101 5.76 19.52 2.61
CA ILE A 101 5.82 18.43 3.61
C ILE A 101 5.76 17.09 2.90
N HIS A 102 6.63 16.14 3.27
CA HIS A 102 6.62 14.76 2.77
C HIS A 102 5.33 14.05 3.15
N VAL A 103 4.89 13.08 2.33
CA VAL A 103 3.60 12.41 2.50
C VAL A 103 3.74 10.90 2.61
N SER A 104 3.04 10.31 3.56
CA SER A 104 2.69 8.89 3.59
C SER A 104 1.16 8.79 3.51
N CYS A 105 0.62 8.17 2.48
CA CYS A 105 -0.81 8.04 2.26
C CYS A 105 -1.22 6.57 2.25
N ASP A 106 -2.39 6.27 2.82
CA ASP A 106 -2.98 4.93 2.69
C ASP A 106 -3.45 4.66 1.25
N LYS A 107 -3.63 3.42 0.91
CA LYS A 107 -4.11 2.97 -0.41
C LYS A 107 -5.66 2.89 -0.44
N PRO A 108 -6.29 2.94 -1.61
CA PRO A 108 -5.74 3.39 -2.89
C PRO A 108 -5.36 4.89 -2.85
N LEU A 109 -4.41 5.28 -3.71
CA LEU A 109 -3.86 6.65 -3.68
C LEU A 109 -4.94 7.73 -3.77
N CYS A 110 -5.88 7.60 -4.71
CA CYS A 110 -6.99 8.52 -4.94
C CYS A 110 -8.05 7.88 -5.84
N LEU A 111 -9.06 8.66 -6.28
CA LEU A 111 -10.20 8.14 -7.02
C LEU A 111 -10.08 8.23 -8.55
N THR A 112 -9.28 9.16 -9.09
CA THR A 112 -9.17 9.34 -10.55
C THR A 112 -7.72 9.38 -11.02
N VAL A 113 -7.52 9.07 -12.30
CA VAL A 113 -6.20 9.08 -12.94
C VAL A 113 -5.60 10.48 -12.91
N GLU A 114 -6.41 11.52 -13.20
CA GLU A 114 -5.96 12.91 -13.21
C GLU A 114 -5.47 13.36 -11.83
N GLN A 115 -6.17 12.94 -10.77
CA GLN A 115 -5.73 13.22 -9.38
C GLN A 115 -4.39 12.54 -9.08
N ALA A 116 -4.22 11.29 -9.51
CA ALA A 116 -2.99 10.54 -9.28
C ALA A 116 -1.81 11.17 -10.00
N GLU A 117 -1.98 11.54 -11.27
CA GLU A 117 -0.95 12.19 -12.09
C GLU A 117 -0.59 13.58 -11.53
N GLU A 118 -1.57 14.35 -11.04
CA GLU A 118 -1.29 15.64 -10.41
C GLU A 118 -0.47 15.48 -9.12
N LEU A 119 -0.78 14.49 -8.27
CA LEU A 119 0.00 14.22 -7.06
C LEU A 119 1.43 13.79 -7.38
N GLU A 120 1.62 12.93 -8.39
CA GLU A 120 2.93 12.48 -8.85
C GLU A 120 3.77 13.68 -9.35
N GLN A 121 3.23 14.47 -10.27
CA GLN A 121 3.88 15.67 -10.80
C GLN A 121 4.20 16.69 -9.70
N LEU A 122 3.30 16.88 -8.74
CA LEU A 122 3.49 17.82 -7.64
C LEU A 122 4.59 17.34 -6.69
N ALA A 123 4.63 16.06 -6.35
CA ALA A 123 5.68 15.48 -5.52
C ALA A 123 7.07 15.61 -6.19
N GLU A 124 7.15 15.33 -7.50
CA GLU A 124 8.36 15.49 -8.29
C GLU A 124 8.80 16.97 -8.34
N LYS A 125 7.91 17.87 -8.76
CA LYS A 125 8.17 19.32 -8.85
C LYS A 125 8.66 19.92 -7.54
N LYS A 126 8.13 19.45 -6.41
CA LYS A 126 8.50 19.90 -5.07
C LYS A 126 9.70 19.15 -4.50
N ASN A 127 10.21 18.14 -5.21
CA ASN A 127 11.27 17.23 -4.74
C ASN A 127 10.96 16.60 -3.38
N LEU A 128 9.70 16.17 -3.19
CA LEU A 128 9.21 15.57 -1.95
C LEU A 128 9.09 14.05 -2.09
N LEU A 129 9.31 13.36 -1.00
CA LEU A 129 9.03 11.92 -0.92
C LEU A 129 7.55 11.71 -0.66
N PHE A 130 6.98 10.75 -1.39
CA PHE A 130 5.62 10.31 -1.21
C PHE A 130 5.57 8.78 -1.20
N MET A 131 5.16 8.21 -0.09
CA MET A 131 4.93 6.77 0.09
C MET A 131 3.45 6.45 0.05
N VAL A 132 3.06 5.41 -0.70
CA VAL A 132 1.74 4.77 -0.61
C VAL A 132 1.88 3.46 0.16
N THR A 133 1.07 3.26 1.20
CA THR A 133 1.27 2.15 2.14
C THR A 133 0.69 0.83 1.64
N TYR A 134 1.25 0.30 0.56
CA TYR A 134 1.03 -1.09 0.16
C TYR A 134 1.79 -2.04 1.09
N THR A 135 1.21 -2.25 2.25
CA THR A 135 1.84 -2.85 3.45
C THR A 135 2.60 -4.14 3.17
N TYR A 136 2.08 -5.01 2.31
CA TYR A 136 2.66 -6.34 2.07
C TYR A 136 4.05 -6.31 1.43
N MET A 137 4.41 -5.22 0.77
CA MET A 137 5.72 -5.06 0.15
C MET A 137 6.84 -4.75 1.15
N GLY A 138 6.48 -4.54 2.41
CA GLY A 138 7.46 -4.45 3.51
C GLY A 138 7.92 -5.81 4.06
N HIS A 139 7.26 -6.93 3.74
CA HIS A 139 7.73 -8.24 4.19
C HIS A 139 9.14 -8.55 3.67
N VAL A 140 9.99 -9.09 4.52
CA VAL A 140 11.37 -9.49 4.17
C VAL A 140 11.40 -10.45 2.99
N THR A 141 10.46 -11.39 2.94
CA THR A 141 10.34 -12.37 1.85
C THR A 141 9.91 -11.72 0.53
N ALA A 142 9.03 -10.73 0.55
CA ALA A 142 8.66 -9.95 -0.64
C ALA A 142 9.85 -9.14 -1.17
N LYS A 143 10.61 -8.49 -0.27
CA LYS A 143 11.85 -7.79 -0.62
C LYS A 143 12.92 -8.73 -1.15
N HIS A 144 12.99 -9.96 -0.63
CA HIS A 144 13.88 -10.99 -1.15
C HIS A 144 13.50 -11.39 -2.59
N ILE A 145 12.22 -11.63 -2.87
CA ILE A 145 11.74 -11.95 -4.21
C ILE A 145 12.12 -10.85 -5.22
N LYS A 146 11.84 -9.58 -4.87
CA LYS A 146 12.21 -8.41 -5.69
C LYS A 146 13.68 -8.45 -6.09
N ARG A 147 14.59 -8.62 -5.13
CA ARG A 147 16.03 -8.64 -5.38
C ARG A 147 16.47 -9.86 -6.16
N PHE A 148 15.94 -11.04 -5.83
CA PHE A 148 16.23 -12.29 -6.52
C PHE A 148 15.87 -12.22 -8.01
N ILE A 149 14.73 -11.63 -8.34
CA ILE A 149 14.29 -11.44 -9.73
C ILE A 149 15.13 -10.37 -10.43
N ALA A 150 15.40 -9.24 -9.77
CA ALA A 150 16.23 -8.17 -10.32
C ALA A 150 17.67 -8.64 -10.67
N GLU A 151 18.20 -9.62 -9.95
CA GLU A 151 19.48 -10.27 -10.24
C GLU A 151 19.41 -11.28 -11.40
N GLY A 152 18.24 -11.45 -12.05
CA GLY A 152 18.05 -12.37 -13.19
C GLY A 152 18.06 -13.85 -12.82
N LYS A 153 17.95 -14.19 -11.54
CA LYS A 153 18.02 -15.57 -11.05
C LYS A 153 16.83 -16.43 -11.51
N LEU A 154 15.66 -15.82 -11.75
CA LEU A 154 14.47 -16.50 -12.28
C LEU A 154 14.45 -16.61 -13.81
N GLY A 155 15.35 -15.89 -14.51
CA GLY A 155 15.31 -15.72 -15.95
C GLY A 155 14.14 -14.80 -16.38
N LYS A 156 13.77 -14.83 -17.67
CA LYS A 156 12.63 -14.05 -18.17
C LYS A 156 11.33 -14.60 -17.57
N ILE A 157 10.51 -13.72 -16.99
CA ILE A 157 9.18 -14.09 -16.48
C ILE A 157 8.27 -14.37 -17.68
N ARG A 158 7.53 -15.47 -17.61
CA ARG A 158 6.58 -15.93 -18.63
C ARG A 158 5.14 -15.65 -18.25
N THR A 159 4.76 -15.95 -16.99
CA THR A 159 3.41 -15.69 -16.50
C THR A 159 3.38 -15.49 -14.98
N VAL A 160 2.37 -14.75 -14.52
CA VAL A 160 2.09 -14.52 -13.10
C VAL A 160 0.64 -14.87 -12.80
N MET A 161 0.41 -15.64 -11.73
CA MET A 161 -0.91 -15.91 -11.18
C MET A 161 -0.97 -15.28 -9.79
N ALA A 162 -1.84 -14.32 -9.58
CA ALA A 162 -1.97 -13.64 -8.31
C ALA A 162 -3.44 -13.57 -7.87
N GLU A 163 -3.67 -13.67 -6.55
CA GLU A 163 -5.02 -13.69 -6.01
C GLU A 163 -5.06 -13.03 -4.64
N TYR A 164 -6.18 -12.39 -4.33
CA TYR A 164 -6.44 -11.84 -3.01
C TYR A 164 -7.90 -12.04 -2.61
N PRO A 165 -8.30 -13.28 -2.29
CA PRO A 165 -9.62 -13.57 -1.78
C PRO A 165 -9.74 -13.28 -0.28
N GLN A 166 -10.91 -12.78 0.11
CA GLN A 166 -11.37 -12.58 1.48
C GLN A 166 -12.82 -13.02 1.59
N GLY A 167 -13.27 -13.43 2.78
CA GLY A 167 -14.65 -13.90 3.02
C GLY A 167 -15.48 -13.02 3.95
N TRP A 168 -14.94 -11.92 4.45
CA TRP A 168 -15.56 -11.12 5.51
C TRP A 168 -16.78 -10.28 5.10
N LEU A 169 -16.95 -10.02 3.79
CA LEU A 169 -18.12 -9.36 3.22
C LEU A 169 -19.08 -10.31 2.48
N ALA A 170 -19.03 -11.61 2.76
CA ALA A 170 -19.82 -12.63 2.09
C ALA A 170 -21.34 -12.53 2.33
N TYR A 171 -21.77 -11.77 3.33
CA TYR A 171 -23.17 -11.72 3.75
C TYR A 171 -23.79 -10.35 3.51
N GLU A 172 -25.12 -10.35 3.33
CA GLU A 172 -25.91 -9.11 3.33
C GLU A 172 -25.86 -8.40 4.69
N GLY A 173 -26.06 -7.07 4.69
CA GLY A 173 -26.22 -6.27 5.90
C GLY A 173 -24.90 -5.86 6.57
N GLU A 174 -24.95 -5.66 7.89
CA GLU A 174 -23.91 -4.96 8.66
C GLU A 174 -22.69 -5.80 9.04
N TRP A 175 -22.45 -6.96 8.45
CA TRP A 175 -21.36 -7.88 8.83
C TRP A 175 -19.96 -7.25 8.73
N GLY A 176 -19.78 -6.25 7.89
CA GLY A 176 -18.55 -5.50 7.79
C GLY A 176 -18.41 -4.36 8.82
N GLY A 177 -19.45 -4.09 9.64
CA GLY A 177 -19.48 -2.94 10.55
C GLY A 177 -19.15 -1.63 9.82
N LYS A 178 -18.48 -0.70 10.53
CA LYS A 178 -18.02 0.57 9.91
C LYS A 178 -17.11 0.35 8.69
N GLN A 179 -16.31 -0.71 8.68
CA GLN A 179 -15.36 -0.99 7.60
C GLN A 179 -16.06 -1.44 6.32
N GLY A 180 -17.10 -2.26 6.43
CA GLY A 180 -17.92 -2.66 5.28
C GLY A 180 -18.79 -1.52 4.77
N ALA A 181 -19.40 -0.75 5.67
CA ALA A 181 -20.35 0.31 5.32
C ALA A 181 -19.73 1.36 4.35
N TRP A 182 -18.55 1.89 4.66
CA TRP A 182 -17.94 2.91 3.80
C TRP A 182 -17.39 2.34 2.49
N ARG A 183 -16.88 1.08 2.50
CA ARG A 183 -16.36 0.43 1.29
C ARG A 183 -17.46 0.13 0.27
N CYS A 184 -18.64 -0.23 0.75
CA CYS A 184 -19.79 -0.51 -0.12
C CYS A 184 -20.59 0.76 -0.52
N ASP A 185 -20.17 1.95 -0.05
CA ASP A 185 -20.79 3.23 -0.41
C ASP A 185 -19.98 3.92 -1.53
N PRO A 186 -20.52 4.02 -2.77
CA PRO A 186 -19.83 4.66 -3.88
C PRO A 186 -19.41 6.11 -3.62
N LYS A 187 -20.08 6.81 -2.70
CA LYS A 187 -19.74 8.20 -2.33
C LYS A 187 -18.45 8.30 -1.52
N GLN A 188 -18.00 7.20 -0.91
CA GLN A 188 -16.82 7.16 -0.04
C GLN A 188 -15.68 6.35 -0.64
N SER A 189 -15.99 5.21 -1.26
CA SER A 189 -15.00 4.32 -1.87
C SER A 189 -14.68 4.68 -3.33
N GLY A 190 -15.58 5.37 -4.02
CA GLY A 190 -15.48 5.62 -5.47
C GLY A 190 -16.27 4.60 -6.30
N GLY A 191 -15.89 4.40 -7.55
CA GLY A 191 -16.59 3.55 -8.50
C GLY A 191 -16.38 2.03 -8.33
N VAL A 192 -15.53 1.60 -7.39
CA VAL A 192 -15.15 0.20 -7.15
C VAL A 192 -15.07 -0.08 -5.65
N ASN A 193 -15.26 -1.35 -5.28
CA ASN A 193 -15.04 -1.82 -3.91
C ASN A 193 -13.91 -2.87 -3.89
N CYS A 194 -14.17 -4.08 -4.36
CA CYS A 194 -13.24 -5.21 -4.28
C CYS A 194 -11.95 -4.95 -5.07
N LEU A 195 -12.06 -4.50 -6.31
CA LEU A 195 -10.89 -4.21 -7.14
C LEU A 195 -10.05 -3.07 -6.56
N GLY A 196 -10.69 -2.01 -6.04
CA GLY A 196 -10.01 -0.88 -5.41
C GLY A 196 -9.33 -1.25 -4.08
N ASP A 197 -9.98 -2.08 -3.27
CA ASP A 197 -9.46 -2.49 -1.96
C ASP A 197 -8.39 -3.59 -2.08
N LEU A 198 -8.63 -4.61 -2.90
CA LEU A 198 -7.80 -5.82 -3.02
C LEU A 198 -6.97 -5.83 -4.31
N GLY A 199 -7.56 -5.46 -5.44
CA GLY A 199 -6.91 -5.52 -6.76
C GLY A 199 -5.68 -4.61 -6.85
N THR A 200 -5.72 -3.43 -6.24
CA THR A 200 -4.56 -2.53 -6.17
C THR A 200 -3.39 -3.14 -5.40
N HIS A 201 -3.65 -3.97 -4.38
CA HIS A 201 -2.60 -4.73 -3.70
C HIS A 201 -2.01 -5.83 -4.57
N VAL A 202 -2.86 -6.53 -5.34
CA VAL A 202 -2.39 -7.58 -6.25
C VAL A 202 -1.50 -6.98 -7.33
N GLU A 203 -1.95 -5.91 -7.98
CA GLU A 203 -1.17 -5.20 -8.99
C GLU A 203 0.18 -4.74 -8.43
N ASN A 204 0.15 -4.00 -7.31
CA ASN A 204 1.36 -3.48 -6.68
C ASN A 204 2.32 -4.60 -6.22
N ALA A 205 1.80 -5.72 -5.70
CA ALA A 205 2.63 -6.86 -5.29
C ALA A 205 3.36 -7.46 -6.50
N VAL A 206 2.67 -7.66 -7.61
CA VAL A 206 3.29 -8.17 -8.84
C VAL A 206 4.29 -7.17 -9.39
N ALA A 207 3.93 -5.90 -9.56
CA ALA A 207 4.82 -4.86 -10.07
C ALA A 207 6.09 -4.73 -9.21
N THR A 208 5.94 -4.64 -7.88
CA THR A 208 7.06 -4.49 -6.94
C THR A 208 7.99 -5.71 -6.93
N MET A 209 7.43 -6.93 -6.91
CA MET A 209 8.25 -8.15 -6.87
C MET A 209 8.96 -8.44 -8.18
N THR A 210 8.31 -8.12 -9.31
CA THR A 210 8.75 -8.59 -10.63
C THR A 210 9.37 -7.51 -11.51
N GLY A 211 9.03 -6.24 -11.28
CA GLY A 211 9.37 -5.13 -12.17
C GLY A 211 8.56 -5.13 -13.48
N LEU A 212 7.54 -6.00 -13.62
CA LEU A 212 6.68 -6.04 -14.80
C LEU A 212 5.77 -4.82 -14.82
N LYS A 213 5.58 -4.26 -16.02
CA LYS A 213 4.65 -3.17 -16.28
C LYS A 213 3.44 -3.69 -17.03
N VAL A 214 2.25 -3.38 -16.54
CA VAL A 214 1.00 -3.75 -17.21
C VAL A 214 0.90 -2.98 -18.51
N LYS A 215 0.65 -3.71 -19.61
CA LYS A 215 0.41 -3.14 -20.94
C LYS A 215 -1.08 -2.97 -21.19
N ARG A 216 -1.86 -4.04 -20.95
CA ARG A 216 -3.30 -4.04 -21.14
C ARG A 216 -4.00 -5.07 -20.25
N VAL A 217 -5.27 -4.85 -19.98
CA VAL A 217 -6.10 -5.71 -19.14
C VAL A 217 -7.40 -6.09 -19.84
N LEU A 218 -7.94 -7.28 -19.49
CA LEU A 218 -9.32 -7.67 -19.78
C LEU A 218 -9.91 -8.09 -18.43
N ALA A 219 -10.92 -7.34 -17.96
CA ALA A 219 -11.50 -7.53 -16.65
C ALA A 219 -12.97 -7.94 -16.73
N LYS A 220 -13.35 -8.85 -15.83
CA LYS A 220 -14.74 -9.14 -15.49
C LYS A 220 -14.95 -8.83 -14.03
N MET A 221 -15.82 -7.87 -13.74
CA MET A 221 -16.13 -7.39 -12.40
C MET A 221 -17.57 -7.76 -12.09
N ASP A 222 -17.79 -8.52 -11.02
CA ASP A 222 -19.10 -9.01 -10.64
C ASP A 222 -19.61 -8.33 -9.37
N VAL A 223 -20.93 -8.15 -9.30
CA VAL A 223 -21.69 -7.77 -8.11
C VAL A 223 -22.58 -8.98 -7.77
N VAL A 224 -22.18 -9.81 -6.84
CA VAL A 224 -22.81 -11.11 -6.55
C VAL A 224 -23.60 -11.09 -5.25
N VAL A 225 -23.08 -10.45 -4.20
CA VAL A 225 -23.77 -10.40 -2.91
C VAL A 225 -25.00 -9.50 -3.01
N PRO A 226 -26.22 -9.98 -2.67
CA PRO A 226 -27.43 -9.20 -2.76
C PRO A 226 -27.33 -7.88 -1.99
N GLY A 227 -27.92 -6.81 -2.56
CA GLY A 227 -27.90 -5.47 -1.99
C GLY A 227 -26.59 -4.68 -2.20
N ARG A 228 -25.57 -5.25 -2.83
CA ARG A 228 -24.35 -4.54 -3.24
C ARG A 228 -24.61 -3.75 -4.54
N VAL A 229 -23.84 -2.70 -4.72
CA VAL A 229 -23.87 -1.84 -5.94
C VAL A 229 -22.49 -1.68 -6.57
N LEU A 230 -21.45 -2.09 -5.86
CA LEU A 230 -20.07 -2.12 -6.31
C LEU A 230 -19.59 -3.56 -6.40
N ASP A 231 -18.54 -3.79 -7.17
CA ASP A 231 -17.86 -5.07 -7.35
C ASP A 231 -17.51 -5.75 -6.02
N ASP A 232 -17.68 -7.06 -5.98
CA ASP A 232 -17.32 -7.91 -4.85
C ASP A 232 -16.52 -9.17 -5.26
N ASN A 233 -16.33 -9.34 -6.60
CA ASN A 233 -15.50 -10.39 -7.17
C ASN A 233 -14.99 -9.99 -8.57
N ASP A 234 -13.68 -10.11 -8.79
CA ASP A 234 -13.07 -9.67 -10.03
C ASP A 234 -12.08 -10.70 -10.56
N VAL A 235 -12.12 -10.93 -11.87
CA VAL A 235 -11.13 -11.71 -12.61
C VAL A 235 -10.53 -10.83 -13.70
N VAL A 236 -9.21 -10.67 -13.68
CA VAL A 236 -8.49 -9.80 -14.62
C VAL A 236 -7.40 -10.60 -15.32
N LEU A 237 -7.48 -10.68 -16.65
CA LEU A 237 -6.37 -11.13 -17.48
C LEU A 237 -5.46 -9.93 -17.77
N VAL A 238 -4.15 -10.15 -17.67
CA VAL A 238 -3.14 -9.10 -17.80
C VAL A 238 -2.13 -9.49 -18.87
N GLU A 239 -1.78 -8.58 -19.74
CA GLU A 239 -0.59 -8.64 -20.58
C GLU A 239 0.38 -7.56 -20.14
N TYR A 240 1.64 -7.93 -20.00
CA TYR A 240 2.72 -7.03 -19.60
C TYR A 240 3.57 -6.61 -20.79
N GLU A 241 4.24 -5.47 -20.64
CA GLU A 241 5.34 -5.12 -21.56
C GLU A 241 6.35 -6.27 -21.63
N GLY A 242 6.90 -6.54 -22.81
CA GLY A 242 7.85 -7.65 -23.01
C GLY A 242 7.23 -9.04 -23.14
N GLY A 243 5.85 -9.13 -23.11
CA GLY A 243 5.10 -10.31 -23.54
C GLY A 243 4.83 -11.37 -22.46
N ALA A 244 5.10 -11.09 -21.19
CA ALA A 244 4.61 -11.91 -20.10
C ALA A 244 3.07 -11.74 -19.97
N THR A 245 2.40 -12.73 -19.39
CA THR A 245 0.95 -12.71 -19.16
C THR A 245 0.64 -12.88 -17.68
N GLY A 246 -0.58 -12.57 -17.26
CA GLY A 246 -1.03 -12.78 -15.88
C GLY A 246 -2.53 -12.99 -15.75
N CYS A 247 -2.91 -13.52 -14.61
CA CYS A 247 -4.30 -13.58 -14.19
C CYS A 247 -4.39 -13.18 -12.72
N TYR A 248 -5.30 -12.25 -12.42
CA TYR A 248 -5.58 -11.80 -11.07
C TYR A 248 -7.00 -12.21 -10.68
N TRP A 249 -7.17 -12.65 -9.45
CA TRP A 249 -8.47 -12.88 -8.85
C TRP A 249 -8.56 -12.18 -7.51
N THR A 250 -9.63 -11.38 -7.34
CA THR A 250 -9.96 -10.75 -6.07
C THR A 250 -11.40 -11.04 -5.71
N SER A 251 -11.67 -11.23 -4.42
CA SER A 251 -13.01 -11.50 -3.93
C SER A 251 -13.16 -11.07 -2.48
N GLN A 252 -14.32 -10.49 -2.12
CA GLN A 252 -14.66 -10.17 -0.74
C GLN A 252 -15.70 -11.11 -0.14
N PHE A 253 -16.17 -12.11 -0.89
CA PHE A 253 -17.13 -13.12 -0.43
C PHE A 253 -16.61 -14.58 -0.46
N ALA A 254 -15.33 -14.78 -0.69
CA ALA A 254 -14.71 -16.11 -0.73
C ALA A 254 -14.57 -16.69 0.67
N ILE A 255 -15.67 -17.28 1.20
CA ILE A 255 -15.74 -17.85 2.56
C ILE A 255 -14.63 -18.88 2.75
N GLY A 256 -13.90 -18.79 3.88
CA GLY A 256 -12.74 -19.62 4.21
C GLY A 256 -11.40 -18.91 4.03
N HIS A 257 -11.34 -17.90 3.18
CA HIS A 257 -10.18 -17.00 3.06
C HIS A 257 -10.28 -15.82 4.03
N LYS A 258 -9.15 -15.43 4.63
CA LYS A 258 -9.09 -14.34 5.62
C LYS A 258 -8.48 -13.10 4.99
N ASN A 259 -7.15 -13.12 4.76
CA ASN A 259 -6.38 -12.03 4.17
C ASN A 259 -5.36 -12.61 3.18
N ASP A 260 -5.82 -13.40 2.24
CA ASP A 260 -5.07 -14.42 1.51
C ASP A 260 -4.50 -13.89 0.19
N LEU A 261 -3.58 -12.90 0.28
CA LEU A 261 -2.82 -12.44 -0.88
C LEU A 261 -1.75 -13.47 -1.24
N ARG A 262 -1.80 -14.01 -2.46
CA ARG A 262 -0.84 -14.96 -3.01
C ARG A 262 -0.30 -14.50 -4.34
N VAL A 263 0.99 -14.74 -4.58
CA VAL A 263 1.66 -14.45 -5.86
C VAL A 263 2.47 -15.67 -6.28
N ARG A 264 2.21 -16.16 -7.49
CA ARG A 264 2.93 -17.27 -8.14
C ARG A 264 3.57 -16.74 -9.43
N ILE A 265 4.89 -16.79 -9.49
CA ILE A 265 5.69 -16.22 -10.58
C ILE A 265 6.41 -17.35 -11.29
N TYR A 266 6.25 -17.47 -12.60
CA TYR A 266 6.82 -18.53 -13.42
C TYR A 266 7.80 -17.93 -14.43
N GLY A 267 9.08 -18.27 -14.31
CA GLY A 267 10.16 -17.82 -15.17
C GLY A 267 10.77 -18.95 -16.02
N GLU A 268 11.84 -18.63 -16.73
CA GLU A 268 12.56 -19.60 -17.55
C GLU A 268 13.36 -20.61 -16.73
N LYS A 269 13.83 -20.21 -15.55
CA LYS A 269 14.74 -21.01 -14.70
C LYS A 269 14.05 -21.64 -13.50
N GLY A 270 12.75 -21.37 -13.29
CA GLY A 270 12.00 -21.89 -12.16
C GLY A 270 10.77 -21.07 -11.86
N SER A 271 10.23 -21.25 -10.65
CA SER A 271 9.08 -20.51 -10.17
C SER A 271 9.21 -20.09 -8.71
N ILE A 272 8.39 -19.12 -8.31
CA ILE A 272 8.33 -18.60 -6.94
C ILE A 272 6.87 -18.62 -6.49
N LEU A 273 6.62 -19.12 -5.28
CA LEU A 273 5.32 -19.12 -4.62
C LEU A 273 5.45 -18.35 -3.30
N TRP A 274 4.62 -17.33 -3.14
CA TRP A 274 4.57 -16.51 -1.94
C TRP A 274 3.13 -16.30 -1.48
N GLU A 275 2.92 -16.33 -0.17
CA GLU A 275 1.63 -16.16 0.50
C GLU A 275 1.78 -15.19 1.67
N GLN A 276 0.91 -14.20 1.74
CA GLN A 276 0.93 -13.18 2.79
C GLN A 276 0.63 -13.78 4.18
N GLU A 277 -0.33 -14.69 4.30
CA GLU A 277 -0.67 -15.33 5.59
C GLU A 277 0.44 -16.28 6.07
N ASN A 278 1.43 -16.56 5.24
CA ASN A 278 2.61 -17.37 5.54
C ASN A 278 3.91 -16.63 5.14
N CYS A 279 3.95 -15.33 5.44
CA CYS A 279 4.98 -14.40 4.99
C CYS A 279 6.39 -14.66 5.53
N GLU A 280 6.54 -15.57 6.51
CA GLU A 280 7.83 -15.98 7.07
C GLU A 280 8.67 -16.80 6.10
N LYS A 281 8.08 -17.32 5.02
CA LYS A 281 8.78 -18.13 4.03
C LYS A 281 8.40 -17.75 2.60
N VAL A 282 9.28 -18.14 1.69
CA VAL A 282 9.03 -18.18 0.25
C VAL A 282 9.46 -19.53 -0.28
N THR A 283 8.66 -20.14 -1.14
CA THR A 283 9.02 -21.38 -1.85
C THR A 283 9.52 -21.03 -3.25
N MET A 284 10.69 -21.50 -3.57
CA MET A 284 11.31 -21.41 -4.90
C MET A 284 11.41 -22.80 -5.47
N ILE A 285 11.02 -22.98 -6.73
CA ILE A 285 11.09 -24.26 -7.42
C ILE A 285 12.06 -24.10 -8.58
N GLU A 286 13.12 -24.87 -8.59
CA GLU A 286 14.14 -24.86 -9.64
C GLU A 286 13.64 -25.58 -10.90
N TYR A 287 14.36 -25.43 -12.01
CA TYR A 287 13.96 -25.98 -13.31
C TYR A 287 13.80 -27.51 -13.28
N ASP A 288 14.58 -28.22 -12.45
CA ASP A 288 14.51 -29.68 -12.27
C ASP A 288 13.39 -30.16 -11.32
N GLY A 289 12.61 -29.22 -10.76
CA GLY A 289 11.54 -29.48 -9.81
C GLY A 289 11.98 -29.50 -8.35
N THR A 290 13.24 -29.22 -8.05
CA THR A 290 13.72 -29.14 -6.65
C THR A 290 13.08 -27.94 -5.94
N GLU A 291 12.40 -28.20 -4.81
CA GLU A 291 11.83 -27.15 -3.98
C GLU A 291 12.84 -26.66 -2.95
N VAL A 292 13.04 -25.35 -2.92
CA VAL A 292 13.88 -24.64 -1.95
C VAL A 292 13.01 -23.68 -1.15
N VAL A 293 12.82 -23.97 0.13
CA VAL A 293 12.08 -23.06 1.05
C VAL A 293 13.08 -22.17 1.77
N ARG A 294 12.88 -20.86 1.66
CA ARG A 294 13.69 -19.86 2.35
C ARG A 294 12.86 -19.17 3.42
N TYR A 295 13.38 -19.16 4.63
CA TYR A 295 12.72 -18.54 5.78
C TYR A 295 13.34 -17.19 6.10
N ARG A 296 12.54 -16.22 6.52
CA ARG A 296 13.02 -14.97 7.11
C ARG A 296 14.01 -15.27 8.24
N GLY A 297 15.09 -14.51 8.29
CA GLY A 297 16.13 -14.66 9.30
C GLY A 297 17.03 -15.90 9.16
N ALA A 298 16.84 -16.72 8.10
CA ALA A 298 17.71 -17.85 7.78
C ALA A 298 18.73 -17.47 6.69
N PRO A 299 19.85 -18.21 6.57
CA PRO A 299 20.80 -18.05 5.47
C PRO A 299 20.10 -18.22 4.10
N GLY A 300 20.51 -17.43 3.12
CA GLY A 300 19.99 -17.50 1.75
C GLY A 300 18.89 -16.49 1.43
N ILE A 301 18.43 -15.69 2.40
CA ILE A 301 17.69 -14.44 2.14
C ILE A 301 18.73 -13.40 1.67
N GLU A 302 18.37 -12.63 0.64
CA GLU A 302 19.23 -11.57 0.13
C GLU A 302 19.60 -10.56 1.23
N PRO A 303 20.88 -10.17 1.37
CA PRO A 303 21.34 -9.37 2.51
C PRO A 303 20.57 -8.05 2.69
N GLY A 304 20.24 -7.36 1.58
CA GLY A 304 19.46 -6.13 1.63
C GLY A 304 18.00 -6.34 2.08
N ALA A 305 17.44 -7.53 1.86
CA ALA A 305 16.13 -7.90 2.39
C ALA A 305 16.24 -8.35 3.86
N ALA A 306 17.25 -9.16 4.18
CA ALA A 306 17.50 -9.64 5.54
C ALA A 306 17.68 -8.50 6.57
N ALA A 307 18.24 -7.37 6.13
CA ALA A 307 18.42 -6.17 6.96
C ALA A 307 17.11 -5.58 7.53
N TYR A 308 15.96 -5.93 6.94
CA TYR A 308 14.64 -5.51 7.43
C TYR A 308 14.07 -6.43 8.51
N GLY A 309 14.62 -7.63 8.70
CA GLY A 309 14.23 -8.53 9.80
C GLY A 309 14.74 -8.01 11.14
N ARG A 310 13.91 -8.06 12.17
CA ARG A 310 14.20 -7.60 13.52
C ARG A 310 14.51 -8.75 14.47
N LEU A 311 13.80 -9.87 14.28
CA LEU A 311 13.87 -11.02 15.15
C LEU A 311 14.64 -12.18 14.50
N PRO A 312 15.30 -13.03 15.30
CA PRO A 312 15.92 -14.26 14.79
C PRO A 312 14.89 -15.19 14.12
N SER A 313 15.36 -16.07 13.24
CA SER A 313 14.52 -17.11 12.64
C SER A 313 13.76 -17.91 13.71
N GLY A 314 12.50 -18.24 13.43
CA GLY A 314 11.60 -18.92 14.35
C GLY A 314 10.82 -18.02 15.33
N HIS A 315 11.08 -16.71 15.33
CA HIS A 315 10.28 -15.71 16.03
C HIS A 315 9.50 -14.94 14.97
N THR A 316 8.20 -15.14 14.90
CA THR A 316 7.33 -14.66 13.81
C THR A 316 7.28 -13.13 13.73
N GLU A 317 7.51 -12.59 12.53
CA GLU A 317 7.18 -11.21 12.17
C GLU A 317 6.01 -11.20 11.19
N GLY A 318 5.10 -10.25 11.33
CA GLY A 318 3.87 -10.23 10.56
C GLY A 318 3.56 -8.90 9.89
N TRP A 319 2.28 -8.59 9.82
CA TRP A 319 1.74 -7.46 9.08
C TRP A 319 2.19 -6.09 9.64
N LEU A 320 2.32 -5.96 10.98
CA LEU A 320 2.78 -4.71 11.60
C LEU A 320 4.26 -4.46 11.30
N GLU A 321 5.10 -5.49 11.39
CA GLU A 321 6.52 -5.40 11.06
C GLU A 321 6.72 -5.08 9.58
N SER A 322 5.89 -5.62 8.70
CA SER A 322 5.89 -5.29 7.28
C SER A 322 5.61 -3.79 7.05
N MET A 323 4.54 -3.25 7.64
CA MET A 323 4.25 -1.81 7.60
C MET A 323 5.39 -1.00 8.24
N GLY A 324 5.96 -1.48 9.35
CA GLY A 324 7.12 -0.88 10.01
C GLY A 324 8.33 -0.79 9.10
N ASN A 325 8.56 -1.80 8.25
CA ASN A 325 9.65 -1.81 7.27
C ASN A 325 9.48 -0.72 6.20
N LEU A 326 8.25 -0.47 5.74
CA LEU A 326 7.99 0.65 4.84
C LEU A 326 8.29 1.99 5.51
N TYR A 327 7.81 2.19 6.75
CA TYR A 327 8.07 3.41 7.50
C TYR A 327 9.55 3.59 7.85
N ARG A 328 10.27 2.50 8.13
CA ARG A 328 11.72 2.55 8.34
C ARG A 328 12.44 3.07 7.12
N SER A 329 12.17 2.49 5.95
CA SER A 329 12.76 2.91 4.67
C SER A 329 12.39 4.37 4.33
N PHE A 330 11.11 4.73 4.49
CA PHE A 330 10.63 6.10 4.26
C PHE A 330 11.32 7.12 5.18
N ALA A 331 11.40 6.83 6.47
CA ALA A 331 12.07 7.69 7.45
C ALA A 331 13.56 7.86 7.14
N GLU A 332 14.26 6.79 6.75
CA GLU A 332 15.66 6.84 6.34
C GLU A 332 15.86 7.73 5.10
N CYS A 333 14.96 7.66 4.12
CA CYS A 333 14.99 8.55 2.95
C CYS A 333 14.70 10.01 3.31
N VAL A 334 13.72 10.29 4.20
CA VAL A 334 13.43 11.64 4.69
C VAL A 334 14.65 12.22 5.43
N GLU A 335 15.26 11.43 6.31
CA GLU A 335 16.47 11.83 7.04
C GLU A 335 17.65 12.10 6.09
N ALA A 336 17.83 11.24 5.08
CA ALA A 336 18.87 11.41 4.06
C ALA A 336 18.67 12.71 3.24
N LYS A 337 17.41 13.03 2.88
CA LYS A 337 17.10 14.32 2.22
C LYS A 337 17.42 15.50 3.10
N LYS A 338 17.08 15.48 4.38
CA LYS A 338 17.43 16.56 5.33
C LYS A 338 18.93 16.77 5.47
N ASN A 339 19.71 15.69 5.34
CA ASN A 339 21.17 15.71 5.44
C ASN A 339 21.87 15.91 4.10
N GLY A 340 21.15 16.02 2.99
CA GLY A 340 21.71 16.24 1.64
C GLY A 340 22.46 15.03 1.05
N VAL A 341 22.17 13.81 1.55
CA VAL A 341 22.82 12.55 1.13
C VAL A 341 21.84 11.54 0.49
N PHE A 342 20.63 11.99 0.20
CA PHE A 342 19.60 11.14 -0.43
C PHE A 342 19.97 10.82 -1.88
N THR A 343 19.79 9.53 -2.23
CA THR A 343 19.86 9.03 -3.61
C THR A 343 18.60 8.20 -3.92
N PRO A 344 18.11 8.16 -5.17
CA PRO A 344 16.88 7.44 -5.53
C PRO A 344 16.91 5.93 -5.25
N ASP A 345 18.07 5.30 -5.28
CA ASP A 345 18.27 3.87 -4.97
C ASP A 345 18.02 3.52 -3.49
N MET A 346 17.95 4.53 -2.61
CA MET A 346 17.54 4.33 -1.22
C MET A 346 16.04 4.01 -1.08
N ILE A 347 15.22 4.30 -2.10
CA ILE A 347 13.77 4.06 -2.05
C ILE A 347 13.49 2.56 -2.10
N ASP A 348 12.99 2.00 -0.99
CA ASP A 348 12.56 0.61 -0.90
C ASP A 348 11.15 0.49 -0.28
N PHE A 349 10.27 1.36 -0.75
CA PHE A 349 8.84 1.41 -0.42
C PHE A 349 8.03 1.81 -1.67
N PRO A 350 6.74 1.44 -1.77
CA PRO A 350 5.88 1.89 -2.87
C PRO A 350 5.68 3.41 -2.83
N THR A 351 5.90 4.05 -3.98
CA THR A 351 5.87 5.50 -4.16
C THR A 351 4.52 6.01 -4.65
N VAL A 352 4.39 7.32 -4.85
CA VAL A 352 3.23 7.92 -5.52
C VAL A 352 3.04 7.39 -6.94
N HIS A 353 4.15 7.09 -7.66
CA HIS A 353 4.11 6.44 -8.98
C HIS A 353 3.42 5.09 -8.91
N ASP A 354 3.81 4.22 -7.97
CA ASP A 354 3.16 2.92 -7.77
C ASP A 354 1.69 3.07 -7.43
N GLY A 355 1.33 4.11 -6.66
CA GLY A 355 -0.07 4.44 -6.39
C GLY A 355 -0.83 4.89 -7.63
N ALA A 356 -0.20 5.69 -8.50
CA ALA A 356 -0.80 6.15 -9.75
C ALA A 356 -1.02 5.00 -10.73
N GLU A 357 -0.06 4.08 -10.86
CA GLU A 357 -0.23 2.87 -11.68
C GLU A 357 -1.39 1.99 -11.17
N GLY A 358 -1.54 1.83 -9.86
CA GLY A 358 -2.69 1.14 -9.26
C GLY A 358 -4.04 1.81 -9.60
N VAL A 359 -4.11 3.16 -9.63
CA VAL A 359 -5.31 3.89 -10.03
C VAL A 359 -5.59 3.70 -11.53
N LYS A 360 -4.58 3.80 -12.40
CA LYS A 360 -4.70 3.53 -13.85
C LYS A 360 -5.19 2.11 -14.11
N PHE A 361 -4.63 1.12 -13.41
CA PHE A 361 -5.06 -0.28 -13.48
C PHE A 361 -6.55 -0.44 -13.16
N VAL A 362 -7.04 0.14 -12.06
CA VAL A 362 -8.46 0.10 -11.68
C VAL A 362 -9.34 0.73 -12.77
N HIS A 363 -8.97 1.90 -13.31
CA HIS A 363 -9.72 2.56 -14.36
C HIS A 363 -9.74 1.79 -15.69
N ALA A 364 -8.63 1.13 -16.03
CA ALA A 364 -8.58 0.27 -17.22
C ALA A 364 -9.48 -0.96 -17.06
N CYS A 365 -9.52 -1.56 -15.86
CA CYS A 365 -10.43 -2.67 -15.56
C CYS A 365 -11.91 -2.25 -15.62
N LEU A 366 -12.26 -1.08 -15.07
CA LEU A 366 -13.61 -0.53 -15.19
C LEU A 366 -14.02 -0.36 -16.65
N LYS A 367 -13.19 0.30 -17.48
CA LYS A 367 -13.42 0.48 -18.91
C LYS A 367 -13.58 -0.85 -19.63
N SER A 368 -12.74 -1.86 -19.29
CA SER A 368 -12.84 -3.19 -19.88
C SER A 368 -14.17 -3.84 -19.57
N ASN A 369 -14.60 -3.82 -18.31
CA ASN A 369 -15.86 -4.41 -17.87
C ASN A 369 -17.08 -3.72 -18.47
N GLU A 370 -17.12 -2.38 -18.48
CA GLU A 370 -18.20 -1.57 -19.05
C GLU A 370 -18.35 -1.75 -20.57
N ALA A 371 -17.25 -1.99 -21.29
CA ALA A 371 -17.24 -2.24 -22.72
C ALA A 371 -17.57 -3.70 -23.10
N GLY A 372 -17.95 -4.55 -22.13
CA GLY A 372 -18.31 -5.95 -22.36
C GLY A 372 -17.12 -6.92 -22.28
N ASN A 373 -16.19 -6.65 -21.38
CA ASN A 373 -15.01 -7.47 -21.10
C ASN A 373 -14.05 -7.54 -22.31
N VAL A 374 -13.57 -6.39 -22.73
CA VAL A 374 -12.61 -6.25 -23.84
C VAL A 374 -11.24 -5.82 -23.34
N TRP A 375 -10.19 -6.05 -24.13
CA TRP A 375 -8.86 -5.57 -23.82
C TRP A 375 -8.78 -4.04 -23.83
N VAL A 376 -8.22 -3.46 -22.79
CA VAL A 376 -7.97 -2.02 -22.62
C VAL A 376 -6.50 -1.80 -22.30
N GLU A 377 -5.84 -0.92 -23.05
CA GLU A 377 -4.44 -0.49 -22.79
C GLU A 377 -4.42 0.44 -21.56
N LEU A 378 -3.30 0.42 -20.80
CA LEU A 378 -3.06 1.32 -19.67
C LEU A 378 -2.34 2.57 -20.12
#